data_299eb232412801fe6ed0cf0e485d7529
#
_entry.id   299eb232412801fe6ed0cf0e485d7529
#
_cell.length_a   1.000
_cell.length_b   1.000
_cell.length_c   1.000
_cell.angle_alpha   90.00
_cell.angle_beta   90.00
_cell.angle_gamma   90.00
#
_symmetry.space_group_name_H-M   'P 1'
#
loop_
_entity.id
_entity.type
_entity.pdbx_description
1 polymer ?
#
loop_
_entity_poly.entity_id
_entity_poly.type
_entity_poly.pdbx_seq_one_letter_code
_entity_poly.pdbx_strand_id
1 'polypeptide(L)'
;IENPASAIIFCNTKVRVSYVAAVLQRFGYDADELSSDLSQKDRERVLERVRKGTLRFLVATDVAARGLDIPDLSHVIQYEPPDDLEAYIHRAGRTGRAGATGVAISLVNPGERAALKRISKRYSIEMEELELPSDEDVAEVVGERVTVLLEARLRERDKLQTERSRRFVALGRSLAENEDELPIIAMLLDDYYQQMLHSPVPQPGDEPASYQPPPREQPSDRSRRRSGGRSRRR
;
A
#
# COMPACT_ATOMS: atom_id res chain seq x y z
N ILE A 1 2.33 4.49 11.21
CA ILE A 1 3.76 4.69 11.39
C ILE A 1 4.52 3.72 10.52
N GLU A 2 4.39 2.40 10.72
CA GLU A 2 4.90 1.46 9.74
C GLU A 2 4.12 1.58 8.41
N ASN A 3 4.84 1.55 7.30
CA ASN A 3 4.23 1.64 5.97
C ASN A 3 4.68 0.45 5.11
N PRO A 4 4.19 -0.78 5.43
CA PRO A 4 4.64 -1.99 4.80
C PRO A 4 4.36 -2.00 3.29
N ALA A 5 5.32 -2.47 2.49
CA ALA A 5 5.10 -2.71 1.06
C ALA A 5 4.08 -3.84 0.85
N SER A 6 4.14 -4.87 1.69
CA SER A 6 3.21 -5.99 1.73
C SER A 6 3.10 -6.56 3.14
N ALA A 7 1.90 -6.92 3.56
CA ALA A 7 1.69 -7.51 4.88
C ALA A 7 0.60 -8.58 4.87
N ILE A 8 0.75 -9.57 5.76
CA ILE A 8 -0.35 -10.46 6.14
C ILE A 8 -0.79 -10.12 7.56
N ILE A 9 -2.10 -10.01 7.75
CA ILE A 9 -2.73 -9.71 9.04
C ILE A 9 -3.49 -10.96 9.48
N PHE A 10 -3.04 -11.57 10.57
CA PHE A 10 -3.67 -12.75 11.12
C PHE A 10 -4.72 -12.41 12.16
N CYS A 11 -5.91 -12.98 11.99
CA CYS A 11 -7.01 -12.96 12.96
C CYS A 11 -7.39 -14.39 13.35
N ASN A 12 -7.91 -14.57 14.57
CA ASN A 12 -8.29 -15.91 15.07
C ASN A 12 -9.62 -16.40 14.49
N THR A 13 -10.50 -15.49 14.03
CA THR A 13 -11.82 -15.83 13.50
C THR A 13 -12.09 -15.18 12.14
N LYS A 14 -12.92 -15.85 11.31
CA LYS A 14 -13.35 -15.32 10.00
C LYS A 14 -14.12 -14.00 10.10
N VAL A 15 -14.94 -13.85 11.16
CA VAL A 15 -15.68 -12.60 11.41
C VAL A 15 -14.72 -11.44 11.64
N ARG A 16 -13.64 -11.67 12.36
CA ARG A 16 -12.61 -10.67 12.59
C ARG A 16 -11.83 -10.36 11.31
N VAL A 17 -11.57 -11.38 10.49
CA VAL A 17 -10.93 -11.20 9.16
C VAL A 17 -11.76 -10.23 8.31
N SER A 18 -13.05 -10.51 8.14
CA SER A 18 -13.93 -9.64 7.34
C SER A 18 -14.04 -8.23 7.93
N TYR A 19 -14.10 -8.09 9.26
CA TYR A 19 -14.12 -6.80 9.92
C TYR A 19 -12.84 -5.99 9.64
N VAL A 20 -11.66 -6.58 9.85
CA VAL A 20 -10.37 -5.89 9.65
C VAL A 20 -10.17 -5.53 8.19
N ALA A 21 -10.51 -6.43 7.26
CA ALA A 21 -10.42 -6.14 5.82
C ALA A 21 -11.33 -4.97 5.43
N ALA A 22 -12.60 -4.97 5.91
CA ALA A 22 -13.54 -3.88 5.62
C ALA A 22 -13.08 -2.53 6.21
N VAL A 23 -12.50 -2.53 7.42
CA VAL A 23 -11.93 -1.31 8.02
C VAL A 23 -10.78 -0.78 7.19
N LEU A 24 -9.82 -1.63 6.82
CA LEU A 24 -8.68 -1.21 5.98
C LEU A 24 -9.13 -0.64 4.64
N GLN A 25 -10.07 -1.32 3.96
CA GLN A 25 -10.64 -0.85 2.69
C GLN A 25 -11.35 0.51 2.84
N ARG A 26 -12.08 0.71 3.95
CA ARG A 26 -12.76 1.98 4.25
C ARG A 26 -11.78 3.15 4.44
N PHE A 27 -10.60 2.86 4.95
CA PHE A 27 -9.50 3.83 5.07
C PHE A 27 -8.64 3.94 3.79
N GLY A 28 -9.10 3.38 2.67
CA GLY A 28 -8.44 3.49 1.37
C GLY A 28 -7.28 2.51 1.15
N TYR A 29 -7.01 1.61 2.11
CA TYR A 29 -5.94 0.63 1.93
C TYR A 29 -6.34 -0.49 0.97
N ASP A 30 -5.39 -0.92 0.14
CA ASP A 30 -5.55 -2.08 -0.73
C ASP A 30 -5.43 -3.36 0.10
N ALA A 31 -6.57 -3.84 0.57
CA ALA A 31 -6.71 -5.00 1.44
C ALA A 31 -7.73 -5.98 0.86
N ASP A 32 -7.47 -7.29 1.04
CA ASP A 32 -8.42 -8.35 0.72
C ASP A 32 -8.42 -9.40 1.83
N GLU A 33 -9.55 -10.10 1.98
CA GLU A 33 -9.67 -11.17 2.96
C GLU A 33 -9.39 -12.55 2.36
N LEU A 34 -8.90 -13.45 3.19
CA LEU A 34 -8.75 -14.85 2.88
C LEU A 34 -9.36 -15.68 4.00
N SER A 35 -10.56 -16.17 3.80
CA SER A 35 -11.30 -16.99 4.75
C SER A 35 -11.85 -18.27 4.09
N SER A 36 -12.36 -19.17 4.89
CA SER A 36 -13.00 -20.40 4.39
C SER A 36 -14.32 -20.15 3.66
N ASP A 37 -14.88 -18.96 3.77
CA ASP A 37 -16.17 -18.61 3.18
C ASP A 37 -16.03 -18.12 1.73
N LEU A 38 -14.80 -17.86 1.28
CA LEU A 38 -14.54 -17.49 -0.11
C LEU A 38 -14.77 -18.66 -1.07
N SER A 39 -15.36 -18.35 -2.22
CA SER A 39 -15.38 -19.31 -3.33
C SER A 39 -13.95 -19.65 -3.76
N GLN A 40 -13.74 -20.84 -4.35
CA GLN A 40 -12.43 -21.24 -4.87
C GLN A 40 -11.89 -20.21 -5.89
N LYS A 41 -12.77 -19.66 -6.71
CA LYS A 41 -12.41 -18.64 -7.70
C LYS A 41 -11.93 -17.33 -7.04
N ASP A 42 -12.62 -16.86 -6.00
CA ASP A 42 -12.22 -15.64 -5.30
C ASP A 42 -10.93 -15.84 -4.52
N ARG A 43 -10.77 -17.01 -3.90
CA ARG A 43 -9.52 -17.39 -3.25
C ARG A 43 -8.33 -17.36 -4.22
N GLU A 44 -8.46 -17.94 -5.40
CA GLU A 44 -7.42 -17.93 -6.43
C GLU A 44 -7.11 -16.51 -6.89
N ARG A 45 -8.13 -15.66 -7.08
CA ARG A 45 -7.95 -14.26 -7.44
C ARG A 45 -7.14 -13.49 -6.39
N VAL A 46 -7.47 -13.64 -5.11
CA VAL A 46 -6.73 -12.99 -4.01
C VAL A 46 -5.27 -13.46 -3.98
N LEU A 47 -5.04 -14.77 -4.07
CA LEU A 47 -3.70 -15.34 -4.08
C LEU A 47 -2.87 -14.89 -5.30
N GLU A 48 -3.51 -14.75 -6.45
CA GLU A 48 -2.84 -14.22 -7.64
C GLU A 48 -2.40 -12.76 -7.43
N ARG A 49 -3.23 -11.91 -6.80
CA ARG A 49 -2.87 -10.55 -6.44
C ARG A 49 -1.69 -10.50 -5.47
N VAL A 50 -1.68 -11.40 -4.47
CA VAL A 50 -0.54 -11.52 -3.53
C VAL A 50 0.74 -11.90 -4.27
N ARG A 51 0.70 -12.93 -5.14
CA ARG A 51 1.87 -13.38 -5.92
C ARG A 51 2.41 -12.32 -6.86
N LYS A 52 1.53 -11.50 -7.44
CA LYS A 52 1.90 -10.38 -8.32
C LYS A 52 2.38 -9.14 -7.56
N GLY A 53 2.31 -9.12 -6.23
CA GLY A 53 2.63 -7.95 -5.42
C GLY A 53 1.67 -6.77 -5.63
N THR A 54 0.44 -7.06 -6.11
CA THR A 54 -0.60 -6.05 -6.35
C THR A 54 -1.62 -5.97 -5.22
N LEU A 55 -1.48 -6.76 -4.16
CA LEU A 55 -2.24 -6.67 -2.93
C LEU A 55 -1.31 -6.31 -1.79
N ARG A 56 -1.61 -5.22 -1.11
CA ARG A 56 -0.75 -4.73 -0.02
C ARG A 56 -1.03 -5.42 1.31
N PHE A 57 -2.30 -5.59 1.67
CA PHE A 57 -2.72 -6.22 2.93
C PHE A 57 -3.57 -7.45 2.67
N LEU A 58 -3.08 -8.61 3.07
CA LEU A 58 -3.86 -9.85 3.10
C LEU A 58 -4.35 -10.09 4.52
N VAL A 59 -5.65 -10.13 4.76
CA VAL A 59 -6.22 -10.46 6.07
C VAL A 59 -6.69 -11.91 6.08
N ALA A 60 -6.20 -12.75 7.00
CA ALA A 60 -6.45 -14.18 6.94
C ALA A 60 -6.55 -14.85 8.33
N THR A 61 -7.21 -16.01 8.36
CA THR A 61 -7.07 -16.97 9.48
C THR A 61 -5.95 -17.95 9.19
N ASP A 62 -5.42 -18.60 10.24
CA ASP A 62 -4.41 -19.67 10.09
C ASP A 62 -4.89 -20.79 9.16
N VAL A 63 -6.13 -21.22 9.32
CA VAL A 63 -6.72 -22.30 8.52
C VAL A 63 -6.75 -21.93 7.03
N ALA A 64 -7.13 -20.70 6.73
CA ALA A 64 -7.20 -20.21 5.35
C ALA A 64 -5.81 -20.00 4.73
N ALA A 65 -4.83 -19.60 5.53
CA ALA A 65 -3.45 -19.35 5.08
C ALA A 65 -2.58 -20.63 5.05
N ARG A 66 -3.03 -21.71 5.68
CA ARG A 66 -2.27 -22.97 5.77
C ARG A 66 -2.16 -23.65 4.41
N GLY A 67 -0.95 -24.12 4.08
CA GLY A 67 -0.69 -24.83 2.83
C GLY A 67 -0.71 -23.94 1.58
N LEU A 68 -0.82 -22.62 1.75
CA LEU A 68 -0.74 -21.69 0.64
C LEU A 68 0.71 -21.29 0.38
N ASP A 69 1.04 -21.26 -0.89
CA ASP A 69 2.26 -20.65 -1.38
C ASP A 69 2.08 -19.13 -1.40
N ILE A 70 2.31 -18.52 -0.24
CA ILE A 70 2.33 -17.06 -0.07
C ILE A 70 3.79 -16.65 -0.15
N PRO A 71 4.15 -15.72 -1.06
CA PRO A 71 5.50 -15.21 -1.17
C PRO A 71 5.92 -14.56 0.16
N ASP A 72 7.22 -14.34 0.31
CA ASP A 72 7.76 -13.67 1.48
C ASP A 72 7.24 -12.22 1.55
N LEU A 73 6.59 -11.89 2.65
CA LEU A 73 5.99 -10.59 2.87
C LEU A 73 6.90 -9.74 3.74
N SER A 74 6.87 -8.43 3.56
CA SER A 74 7.69 -7.53 4.38
C SER A 74 7.29 -7.54 5.85
N HIS A 75 5.98 -7.71 6.12
CA HIS A 75 5.43 -7.67 7.47
C HIS A 75 4.44 -8.80 7.74
N VAL A 76 4.45 -9.25 8.97
CA VAL A 76 3.40 -10.09 9.57
C VAL A 76 2.79 -9.31 10.73
N ILE A 77 1.49 -9.12 10.69
CA ILE A 77 0.74 -8.47 11.77
C ILE A 77 -0.18 -9.50 12.40
N GLN A 78 0.00 -9.76 13.67
CA GLN A 78 -0.91 -10.59 14.45
C GLN A 78 -1.91 -9.66 15.15
N TYR A 79 -3.07 -9.46 14.52
CA TYR A 79 -4.15 -8.63 15.06
C TYR A 79 -4.68 -9.21 16.38
N GLU A 80 -4.67 -10.53 16.47
CA GLU A 80 -4.92 -11.30 17.69
C GLU A 80 -3.82 -12.37 17.80
N PRO A 81 -3.11 -12.46 18.94
CA PRO A 81 -2.18 -13.55 19.17
C PRO A 81 -2.88 -14.90 19.08
N PRO A 82 -2.27 -15.94 18.54
CA PRO A 82 -2.85 -17.26 18.53
C PRO A 82 -2.77 -17.90 19.93
N ASP A 83 -3.72 -18.80 20.23
CA ASP A 83 -3.70 -19.57 21.47
C ASP A 83 -2.54 -20.58 21.51
N ASP A 84 -2.15 -21.10 20.35
CA ASP A 84 -1.07 -22.07 20.20
C ASP A 84 0.28 -21.38 19.90
N LEU A 85 1.28 -21.79 20.71
CA LEU A 85 2.65 -21.25 20.57
C LEU A 85 3.29 -21.57 19.23
N GLU A 86 3.01 -22.74 18.65
CA GLU A 86 3.52 -23.14 17.33
C GLU A 86 2.91 -22.29 16.22
N ALA A 87 1.60 -22.01 16.32
CA ALA A 87 0.92 -21.14 15.36
C ALA A 87 1.56 -19.74 15.30
N TYR A 88 2.03 -19.22 16.44
CA TYR A 88 2.76 -17.94 16.47
C TYR A 88 3.97 -17.95 15.53
N ILE A 89 4.80 -19.00 15.65
CA ILE A 89 6.02 -19.14 14.84
C ILE A 89 5.68 -19.35 13.36
N HIS A 90 4.66 -20.13 13.06
CA HIS A 90 4.20 -20.35 11.69
C HIS A 90 3.67 -19.07 11.03
N ARG A 91 3.00 -18.20 11.80
CA ARG A 91 2.56 -16.87 11.34
C ARG A 91 3.78 -15.96 11.10
N ALA A 92 4.65 -15.80 12.12
CA ALA A 92 5.84 -14.97 12.02
C ALA A 92 6.75 -15.41 10.85
N GLY A 93 6.88 -16.71 10.61
CA GLY A 93 7.63 -17.27 9.48
C GLY A 93 7.01 -17.03 8.09
N ARG A 94 6.03 -16.14 7.93
CA ARG A 94 5.60 -15.61 6.62
C ARG A 94 6.40 -14.41 6.18
N THR A 95 7.32 -13.95 7.00
CA THR A 95 8.30 -12.90 6.69
C THR A 95 9.71 -13.35 7.07
N GLY A 96 10.73 -12.67 6.58
CA GLY A 96 12.14 -12.90 6.96
C GLY A 96 12.71 -14.23 6.47
N ARG A 97 12.23 -14.79 5.35
CA ARG A 97 12.75 -16.05 4.80
C ARG A 97 14.00 -15.81 3.92
N ALA A 98 14.76 -16.88 3.74
CA ALA A 98 15.92 -16.91 2.85
C ALA A 98 16.95 -15.78 3.11
N GLY A 99 17.08 -15.31 4.35
CA GLY A 99 18.04 -14.24 4.71
C GLY A 99 17.52 -12.81 4.48
N ALA A 100 16.27 -12.64 4.06
CA ALA A 100 15.64 -11.33 4.03
C ALA A 100 15.29 -10.84 5.45
N THR A 101 15.30 -9.54 5.64
CA THR A 101 14.79 -8.92 6.87
C THR A 101 13.26 -8.86 6.83
N GLY A 102 12.60 -9.13 7.95
CA GLY A 102 11.16 -9.06 8.05
C GLY A 102 10.72 -8.58 9.43
N VAL A 103 9.55 -7.98 9.50
CA VAL A 103 8.99 -7.44 10.75
C VAL A 103 7.74 -8.24 11.14
N ALA A 104 7.68 -8.68 12.40
CA ALA A 104 6.51 -9.33 12.98
C ALA A 104 5.97 -8.46 14.13
N ILE A 105 4.76 -7.94 13.97
CA ILE A 105 4.07 -7.09 14.93
C ILE A 105 2.91 -7.87 15.55
N SER A 106 2.78 -7.84 16.88
CA SER A 106 1.65 -8.44 17.58
C SER A 106 0.90 -7.37 18.36
N LEU A 107 -0.39 -7.21 18.08
CA LEU A 107 -1.26 -6.38 18.91
C LEU A 107 -1.69 -7.20 20.13
N VAL A 108 -1.46 -6.67 21.31
CA VAL A 108 -1.57 -7.42 22.56
C VAL A 108 -2.35 -6.61 23.57
N ASN A 109 -3.40 -7.19 24.12
CA ASN A 109 -4.03 -6.63 25.30
C ASN A 109 -3.26 -7.03 26.57
N PRO A 110 -3.50 -6.36 27.72
CA PRO A 110 -2.77 -6.65 28.97
C PRO A 110 -2.86 -8.12 29.42
N GLY A 111 -3.98 -8.79 29.14
CA GLY A 111 -4.18 -10.21 29.50
C GLY A 111 -3.35 -11.18 28.66
N GLU A 112 -2.99 -10.82 27.45
CA GLU A 112 -2.24 -11.65 26.49
C GLU A 112 -0.71 -11.54 26.67
N ARG A 113 -0.23 -10.51 27.37
CA ARG A 113 1.22 -10.30 27.62
C ARG A 113 1.94 -11.52 28.17
N ALA A 114 1.29 -12.25 29.09
CA ALA A 114 1.87 -13.46 29.67
C ALA A 114 2.05 -14.58 28.65
N ALA A 115 1.15 -14.70 27.68
CA ALA A 115 1.26 -15.68 26.59
C ALA A 115 2.44 -15.34 25.68
N LEU A 116 2.61 -14.08 25.28
CA LEU A 116 3.74 -13.64 24.48
C LEU A 116 5.08 -13.82 25.20
N LYS A 117 5.17 -13.53 26.49
CA LYS A 117 6.38 -13.79 27.28
C LYS A 117 6.75 -15.29 27.31
N ARG A 118 5.76 -16.20 27.31
CA ARG A 118 6.01 -17.64 27.18
C ARG A 118 6.55 -18.03 25.81
N ILE A 119 6.01 -17.42 24.73
CA ILE A 119 6.50 -17.61 23.36
C ILE A 119 7.95 -17.15 23.25
N SER A 120 8.24 -15.90 23.66
CA SER A 120 9.58 -15.31 23.67
C SER A 120 10.58 -16.23 24.38
N LYS A 121 10.25 -16.70 25.60
CA LYS A 121 11.10 -17.61 26.36
C LYS A 121 11.26 -18.98 25.71
N ARG A 122 10.18 -19.54 25.16
CA ARG A 122 10.19 -20.91 24.57
C ARG A 122 11.06 -20.97 23.31
N TYR A 123 11.01 -19.93 22.51
CA TYR A 123 11.69 -19.89 21.19
C TYR A 123 12.91 -18.99 21.18
N SER A 124 13.30 -18.42 22.33
CA SER A 124 14.45 -17.49 22.47
C SER A 124 14.35 -16.31 21.50
N ILE A 125 13.15 -15.72 21.38
CA ILE A 125 12.88 -14.58 20.53
C ILE A 125 12.92 -13.32 21.38
N GLU A 126 13.72 -12.35 20.98
CA GLU A 126 13.67 -11.00 21.54
C GLU A 126 12.44 -10.27 20.99
N MET A 127 11.61 -9.75 21.85
CA MET A 127 10.43 -8.96 21.51
C MET A 127 10.56 -7.60 22.17
N GLU A 128 10.46 -6.58 21.35
CA GLU A 128 10.39 -5.20 21.82
C GLU A 128 8.94 -4.83 22.09
N GLU A 129 8.67 -4.27 23.27
CA GLU A 129 7.33 -3.76 23.60
C GLU A 129 7.25 -2.29 23.20
N LEU A 130 6.36 -1.98 22.28
CA LEU A 130 6.08 -0.64 21.80
C LEU A 130 4.72 -0.18 22.33
N GLU A 131 4.61 1.09 22.66
CA GLU A 131 3.32 1.72 22.92
C GLU A 131 2.58 1.99 21.62
N LEU A 132 1.24 2.03 21.70
CA LEU A 132 0.44 2.45 20.57
C LEU A 132 0.75 3.93 20.29
N PRO A 133 0.94 4.30 19.01
CA PRO A 133 1.15 5.69 18.65
C PRO A 133 -0.06 6.54 19.05
N SER A 134 0.20 7.74 19.53
CA SER A 134 -0.83 8.75 19.76
C SER A 134 -1.38 9.30 18.43
N ASP A 135 -2.50 10.00 18.49
CA ASP A 135 -3.05 10.68 17.30
C ASP A 135 -2.07 11.75 16.79
N GLU A 136 -1.31 12.39 17.67
CA GLU A 136 -0.26 13.34 17.35
C GLU A 136 0.90 12.68 16.59
N ASP A 137 1.39 11.53 17.06
CA ASP A 137 2.45 10.77 16.38
C ASP A 137 2.02 10.36 14.96
N VAL A 138 0.76 9.93 14.83
CA VAL A 138 0.21 9.57 13.51
C VAL A 138 0.12 10.79 12.60
N ALA A 139 -0.35 11.93 13.13
CA ALA A 139 -0.49 13.16 12.34
C ALA A 139 0.89 13.68 11.89
N GLU A 140 1.91 13.60 12.74
CA GLU A 140 3.30 14.00 12.40
C GLU A 140 3.84 13.15 11.25
N VAL A 141 3.80 11.80 11.36
CA VAL A 141 4.31 10.89 10.33
C VAL A 141 3.55 11.02 9.02
N VAL A 142 2.22 11.19 9.08
CA VAL A 142 1.40 11.41 7.87
C VAL A 142 1.74 12.76 7.25
N GLY A 143 1.90 13.81 8.05
CA GLY A 143 2.27 15.15 7.60
C GLY A 143 3.63 15.18 6.90
N GLU A 144 4.65 14.56 7.50
CA GLU A 144 5.97 14.41 6.89
C GLU A 144 5.91 13.68 5.56
N ARG A 145 5.18 12.56 5.51
CA ARG A 145 5.01 11.77 4.28
C ARG A 145 4.35 12.59 3.17
N VAL A 146 3.24 13.27 3.47
CA VAL A 146 2.54 14.12 2.50
C VAL A 146 3.45 15.22 2.00
N THR A 147 4.21 15.86 2.89
CA THR A 147 5.15 16.92 2.54
C THR A 147 6.22 16.42 1.55
N VAL A 148 6.86 15.28 1.84
CA VAL A 148 7.87 14.68 0.96
C VAL A 148 7.29 14.34 -0.42
N LEU A 149 6.08 13.77 -0.48
CA LEU A 149 5.41 13.43 -1.73
C LEU A 149 5.05 14.69 -2.54
N LEU A 150 4.57 15.75 -1.89
CA LEU A 150 4.24 17.02 -2.53
C LEU A 150 5.48 17.73 -3.04
N GLU A 151 6.56 17.74 -2.28
CA GLU A 151 7.83 18.32 -2.71
C GLU A 151 8.43 17.58 -3.91
N ALA A 152 8.38 16.24 -3.91
CA ALA A 152 8.81 15.44 -5.05
C ALA A 152 8.00 15.82 -6.29
N ARG A 153 6.68 15.88 -6.18
CA ARG A 153 5.79 16.28 -7.26
C ARG A 153 6.02 17.70 -7.72
N LEU A 154 6.38 18.60 -6.83
CA LEU A 154 6.72 19.98 -7.18
C LEU A 154 8.00 20.06 -8.01
N ARG A 155 9.03 19.26 -7.65
CA ARG A 155 10.30 19.16 -8.39
C ARG A 155 10.14 18.58 -9.80
N GLU A 156 9.19 17.67 -10.00
CA GLU A 156 8.91 17.05 -11.31
C GLU A 156 8.14 17.97 -12.26
N ARG A 157 7.61 19.12 -11.78
CA ARG A 157 6.83 20.02 -12.63
C ARG A 157 7.69 20.71 -13.67
N ASP A 158 7.20 20.71 -14.91
CA ASP A 158 7.78 21.48 -15.98
C ASP A 158 7.51 23.01 -15.82
N LYS A 159 8.15 23.81 -16.65
CA LYS A 159 8.03 25.27 -16.61
C LYS A 159 6.59 25.76 -16.81
N LEU A 160 5.83 25.14 -17.71
CA LEU A 160 4.44 25.53 -17.98
C LEU A 160 3.52 25.19 -16.81
N GLN A 161 3.71 24.04 -16.22
CA GLN A 161 2.95 23.61 -15.04
C GLN A 161 3.25 24.53 -13.85
N THR A 162 4.50 24.94 -13.68
CA THR A 162 4.94 25.86 -12.63
C THR A 162 4.32 27.25 -12.84
N GLU A 163 4.39 27.81 -14.05
CA GLU A 163 3.74 29.08 -14.37
C GLU A 163 2.23 29.04 -14.15
N ARG A 164 1.58 27.98 -14.59
CA ARG A 164 0.14 27.80 -14.39
C ARG A 164 -0.25 27.76 -12.91
N SER A 165 0.57 27.16 -12.04
CA SER A 165 0.27 27.05 -10.61
C SER A 165 0.46 28.38 -9.86
N ARG A 166 1.29 29.30 -10.37
CA ARG A 166 1.53 30.61 -9.74
C ARG A 166 0.27 31.43 -9.52
N ARG A 167 -0.72 31.31 -10.41
CA ARG A 167 -2.01 32.04 -10.30
C ARG A 167 -2.80 31.65 -9.04
N PHE A 168 -2.51 30.48 -8.43
CA PHE A 168 -3.20 30.00 -7.22
C PHE A 168 -2.47 30.35 -5.93
N VAL A 169 -1.26 30.94 -5.99
CA VAL A 169 -0.48 31.26 -4.79
C VAL A 169 -1.21 32.23 -3.87
N ALA A 170 -1.81 33.28 -4.45
CA ALA A 170 -2.58 34.24 -3.66
C ALA A 170 -3.79 33.61 -2.99
N LEU A 171 -4.53 32.78 -3.74
CA LEU A 171 -5.67 32.03 -3.18
C LEU A 171 -5.22 31.08 -2.07
N GLY A 172 -4.15 30.31 -2.30
CA GLY A 172 -3.64 29.39 -1.27
C GLY A 172 -3.24 30.10 0.02
N ARG A 173 -2.66 31.29 -0.08
CA ARG A 173 -2.34 32.11 1.10
C ARG A 173 -3.63 32.58 1.80
N SER A 174 -4.61 33.10 1.05
CA SER A 174 -5.88 33.53 1.63
C SER A 174 -6.58 32.40 2.38
N LEU A 175 -6.65 31.20 1.78
CA LEU A 175 -7.23 30.02 2.42
C LEU A 175 -6.48 29.59 3.69
N ALA A 176 -5.14 29.74 3.71
CA ALA A 176 -4.32 29.35 4.85
C ALA A 176 -4.41 30.36 6.03
N GLU A 177 -4.69 31.63 5.73
CA GLU A 177 -4.82 32.69 6.73
C GLU A 177 -6.23 32.77 7.37
N ASN A 178 -7.23 32.10 6.75
CA ASN A 178 -8.61 32.09 7.21
C ASN A 178 -8.95 30.75 7.87
N GLU A 179 -9.21 30.77 9.19
CA GLU A 179 -9.53 29.55 9.95
C GLU A 179 -10.78 28.81 9.42
N ASP A 180 -11.79 29.52 8.90
CA ASP A 180 -12.99 28.91 8.34
C ASP A 180 -12.74 28.22 6.99
N GLU A 181 -11.70 28.65 6.24
CA GLU A 181 -11.34 28.12 4.92
C GLU A 181 -10.17 27.12 4.98
N LEU A 182 -9.39 27.09 6.04
CA LEU A 182 -8.30 26.15 6.27
C LEU A 182 -8.71 24.68 6.08
N PRO A 183 -9.92 24.23 6.46
CA PRO A 183 -10.40 22.88 6.18
C PRO A 183 -10.42 22.50 4.70
N ILE A 184 -10.51 23.46 3.79
CA ILE A 184 -10.43 23.23 2.33
C ILE A 184 -9.04 22.73 1.95
N ILE A 185 -8.01 23.32 2.54
CA ILE A 185 -6.62 22.86 2.33
C ILE A 185 -6.43 21.47 2.91
N ALA A 186 -6.94 21.22 4.14
CA ALA A 186 -6.87 19.92 4.78
C ALA A 186 -7.56 18.83 3.93
N MET A 187 -8.73 19.11 3.38
CA MET A 187 -9.44 18.21 2.46
C MET A 187 -8.60 17.89 1.21
N LEU A 188 -7.98 18.90 0.59
CA LEU A 188 -7.14 18.68 -0.60
C LEU A 188 -5.88 17.85 -0.29
N LEU A 189 -5.30 18.03 0.90
CA LEU A 189 -4.17 17.22 1.37
C LEU A 189 -4.59 15.78 1.64
N ASP A 190 -5.76 15.56 2.26
CA ASP A 190 -6.31 14.24 2.48
C ASP A 190 -6.62 13.53 1.15
N ASP A 191 -7.33 14.18 0.22
CA ASP A 191 -7.58 13.63 -1.11
C ASP A 191 -6.28 13.21 -1.83
N TYR A 192 -5.26 14.06 -1.74
CA TYR A 192 -3.95 13.76 -2.31
C TYR A 192 -3.29 12.59 -1.60
N TYR A 193 -3.33 12.55 -0.26
CA TYR A 193 -2.77 11.45 0.52
C TYR A 193 -3.44 10.12 0.18
N GLN A 194 -4.78 10.08 0.07
CA GLN A 194 -5.52 8.89 -0.31
C GLN A 194 -5.10 8.37 -1.70
N GLN A 195 -4.92 9.27 -2.68
CA GLN A 195 -4.44 8.89 -4.00
C GLN A 195 -3.03 8.31 -3.99
N MET A 196 -2.16 8.81 -3.08
CA MET A 196 -0.76 8.44 -2.98
C MET A 196 -0.47 7.41 -1.89
N LEU A 197 -1.50 6.87 -1.23
CA LEU A 197 -1.38 6.00 -0.07
C LEU A 197 -0.49 4.78 -0.32
N HIS A 198 -0.53 4.24 -1.52
CA HIS A 198 0.25 3.07 -1.93
C HIS A 198 1.52 3.41 -2.73
N SER A 199 1.78 4.69 -2.94
CA SER A 199 2.98 5.12 -3.66
C SER A 199 4.22 4.99 -2.77
N PRO A 200 5.35 4.53 -3.31
CA PRO A 200 6.61 4.56 -2.56
C PRO A 200 6.98 6.01 -2.23
N VAL A 201 7.53 6.24 -1.05
CA VAL A 201 8.08 7.55 -0.70
C VAL A 201 9.40 7.73 -1.46
N PRO A 202 9.55 8.80 -2.26
CA PRO A 202 10.80 9.07 -2.96
C PRO A 202 11.95 9.22 -1.98
N GLN A 203 13.07 8.56 -2.24
CA GLN A 203 14.27 8.71 -1.42
C GLN A 203 15.09 9.92 -1.87
N PRO A 204 15.83 10.58 -0.95
CA PRO A 204 16.78 11.61 -1.32
C PRO A 204 17.84 11.02 -2.26
N GLY A 205 17.81 11.40 -3.55
CA GLY A 205 18.70 10.86 -4.57
C GLY A 205 18.01 10.12 -5.72
N ASP A 206 16.71 9.85 -5.63
CA ASP A 206 15.94 9.34 -6.76
C ASP A 206 15.93 10.40 -7.88
N GLU A 207 16.56 10.10 -9.00
CA GLU A 207 16.46 10.96 -10.19
C GLU A 207 15.02 10.94 -10.71
N PRO A 208 14.43 12.09 -11.07
CA PRO A 208 13.10 12.11 -11.66
C PRO A 208 13.11 11.26 -12.93
N ALA A 209 12.15 10.34 -13.04
CA ALA A 209 12.01 9.49 -14.20
C ALA A 209 11.96 10.38 -15.47
N SER A 210 12.96 10.24 -16.33
CA SER A 210 13.06 11.01 -17.57
C SER A 210 11.80 10.76 -18.40
N TYR A 211 11.05 11.82 -18.68
CA TYR A 211 9.88 11.76 -19.54
C TYR A 211 10.26 11.16 -20.90
N GLN A 212 9.83 9.94 -21.16
CA GLN A 212 9.87 9.35 -22.49
C GLN A 212 8.57 9.73 -23.20
N PRO A 213 8.64 10.60 -24.22
CA PRO A 213 7.45 10.91 -25.00
C PRO A 213 6.95 9.64 -25.68
N PRO A 214 5.62 9.45 -25.75
CA PRO A 214 5.05 8.28 -26.42
C PRO A 214 5.59 8.18 -27.85
N PRO A 215 5.83 6.96 -28.39
CA PRO A 215 6.33 6.76 -29.73
C PRO A 215 5.45 7.53 -30.72
N ARG A 216 6.03 8.39 -31.53
CA ARG A 216 5.29 9.07 -32.60
C ARG A 216 4.75 8.00 -33.53
N GLU A 217 3.44 7.89 -33.63
CA GLU A 217 2.79 7.07 -34.67
C GLU A 217 3.32 7.55 -36.03
N GLN A 218 4.01 6.67 -36.74
CA GLN A 218 4.40 6.91 -38.10
C GLN A 218 3.12 6.98 -38.96
N PRO A 219 2.96 8.00 -39.83
CA PRO A 219 1.81 8.05 -40.72
C PRO A 219 1.77 6.79 -41.59
N SER A 220 0.71 6.03 -41.50
CA SER A 220 0.49 4.86 -42.33
C SER A 220 0.45 5.29 -43.78
N ASP A 221 1.39 4.78 -44.59
CA ASP A 221 1.51 4.97 -46.05
C ASP A 221 0.37 4.26 -46.80
N ARG A 222 -0.85 4.81 -46.67
CA ARG A 222 -2.05 4.35 -47.37
C ARG A 222 -2.38 5.11 -48.68
N SER A 223 -1.47 5.98 -49.16
CA SER A 223 -1.75 6.82 -50.32
C SER A 223 -1.05 6.40 -51.65
N ARG A 224 -0.40 5.22 -51.71
CA ARG A 224 0.30 4.77 -52.94
C ARG A 224 -0.32 3.55 -53.61
N ARG A 225 -1.65 3.40 -53.70
CA ARG A 225 -2.29 2.41 -54.56
C ARG A 225 -3.54 2.93 -55.23
N ARG A 226 -3.43 4.03 -56.01
CA ARG A 226 -4.45 4.44 -57.00
C ARG A 226 -3.83 5.29 -58.08
N SER A 227 -3.00 4.72 -58.95
CA SER A 227 -2.77 5.24 -60.30
C SER A 227 -2.06 4.18 -61.13
N GLY A 228 -2.77 3.50 -61.97
CA GLY A 228 -2.21 2.50 -62.90
C GLY A 228 -3.27 1.62 -63.55
N GLY A 229 -3.89 2.08 -64.61
CA GLY A 229 -4.73 1.17 -65.36
C GLY A 229 -5.78 1.77 -66.27
N ARG A 230 -5.39 2.75 -67.09
CA ARG A 230 -6.15 3.04 -68.31
C ARG A 230 -5.24 2.81 -69.51
N SER A 231 -5.42 1.74 -70.21
CA SER A 231 -4.98 1.58 -71.61
C SER A 231 -5.89 0.61 -72.34
N ARG A 232 -6.69 1.14 -73.22
CA ARG A 232 -6.93 0.83 -74.69
C ARG A 232 -7.15 -0.65 -75.08
N ARG A 233 -8.32 -0.93 -75.60
CA ARG A 233 -8.54 -1.25 -77.07
C ARG A 233 -9.94 -1.76 -77.30
N ARG A 234 -10.54 -1.16 -78.29
CA ARG A 234 -11.41 -1.50 -79.44
C ARG A 234 -12.73 -2.09 -79.12
#